data_170c5bbb5d99327d471108887f1f8639
#
_entry.id   170c5bbb5d99327d471108887f1f8639
#
_cell.length_a   1.000
_cell.length_b   1.000
_cell.length_c   1.000
_cell.angle_alpha   90.00
_cell.angle_beta   90.00
_cell.angle_gamma   90.00
#
_symmetry.space_group_name_H-M   'P 1'
#
loop_
_entity.id
_entity.type
_entity.pdbx_description
1 polymer ?
#
loop_
_entity_poly.entity_id
_entity_poly.type
_entity_poly.pdbx_seq_one_letter_code
_entity_poly.pdbx_strand_id
1 'polypeptide(L)'
;MIVDMISSLGRSVIKFFRALGRSGFMLFGALVGKPQIRKHFPLLVKQLHVLGVQSLLIILLSGLFIGMVLGLQGYVVLVDFSAETSLGQLVALSLLRELGPVGTALLFAGRAGSALTAEIGLMKATEQLSSLEMMAVDPLRRVIAPRFWAGLIAMPILALLFTAIGIWGGALVGVDWKGVDAGSFWSVMQNAVSWSYDILNEFIKSVFFAIAVVWIALFNGYDCIPTSDGISQATTRTVVHASLVVLGLDFILTAIMFGAG
;
A
#
# COMPACT_ATOMS: atom_id res chain seq x y z
N MET A 1 12.20 -35.89 -19.09
CA MET A 1 11.80 -35.46 -17.74
C MET A 1 12.70 -34.36 -17.17
N ILE A 2 14.04 -34.57 -16.95
CA ILE A 2 14.93 -33.52 -16.42
C ILE A 2 15.07 -32.35 -17.40
N VAL A 3 15.27 -32.62 -18.72
CA VAL A 3 15.39 -31.61 -19.76
C VAL A 3 14.09 -30.81 -19.90
N ASP A 4 12.93 -31.45 -19.80
CA ASP A 4 11.62 -30.77 -19.86
C ASP A 4 11.40 -29.87 -18.63
N MET A 5 11.85 -30.30 -17.46
CA MET A 5 11.81 -29.53 -16.22
C MET A 5 12.71 -28.27 -16.31
N ILE A 6 13.94 -28.42 -16.80
CA ILE A 6 14.86 -27.29 -17.03
C ILE A 6 14.31 -26.33 -18.09
N SER A 7 13.77 -26.86 -19.19
CA SER A 7 13.13 -26.08 -20.26
C SER A 7 11.90 -25.33 -19.76
N SER A 8 11.08 -25.93 -18.90
CA SER A 8 9.91 -25.26 -18.31
C SER A 8 10.31 -24.14 -17.36
N LEU A 9 11.36 -24.37 -16.55
CA LEU A 9 11.93 -23.37 -15.64
C LEU A 9 12.51 -22.18 -16.43
N GLY A 10 13.28 -22.46 -17.48
CA GLY A 10 13.84 -21.43 -18.36
C GLY A 10 12.75 -20.59 -19.03
N ARG A 11 11.68 -21.21 -19.52
CA ARG A 11 10.51 -20.50 -20.09
C ARG A 11 9.80 -19.62 -19.05
N SER A 12 9.69 -20.08 -17.81
CA SER A 12 9.05 -19.30 -16.73
C SER A 12 9.89 -18.07 -16.37
N VAL A 13 11.22 -18.22 -16.29
CA VAL A 13 12.13 -17.11 -16.04
C VAL A 13 12.08 -16.08 -17.18
N ILE A 14 12.12 -16.53 -18.44
CA ILE A 14 12.00 -15.63 -19.60
C ILE A 14 10.65 -14.89 -19.60
N LYS A 15 9.55 -15.58 -19.29
CA LYS A 15 8.22 -14.94 -19.16
C LYS A 15 8.21 -13.88 -18.06
N PHE A 16 8.83 -14.14 -16.92
CA PHE A 16 8.94 -13.19 -15.82
C PHE A 16 9.71 -11.93 -16.23
N PHE A 17 10.89 -12.07 -16.85
CA PHE A 17 11.66 -10.91 -17.31
C PHE A 17 10.97 -10.13 -18.41
N ARG A 18 10.26 -10.80 -19.32
CA ARG A 18 9.43 -10.14 -20.34
C ARG A 18 8.27 -9.36 -19.72
N ALA A 19 7.61 -9.91 -18.72
CA ALA A 19 6.53 -9.23 -18.00
C ALA A 19 7.09 -8.00 -17.26
N LEU A 20 8.24 -8.14 -16.58
CA LEU A 20 8.91 -7.03 -15.90
C LEU A 20 9.31 -5.91 -16.89
N GLY A 21 9.87 -6.26 -18.04
CA GLY A 21 10.20 -5.29 -19.09
C GLY A 21 8.96 -4.56 -19.62
N ARG A 22 7.87 -5.28 -19.94
CA ARG A 22 6.62 -4.67 -20.40
C ARG A 22 6.00 -3.75 -19.34
N SER A 23 6.02 -4.17 -18.08
CA SER A 23 5.51 -3.35 -16.97
C SER A 23 6.32 -2.08 -16.77
N GLY A 24 7.65 -2.16 -16.88
CA GLY A 24 8.54 -0.99 -16.85
C GLY A 24 8.28 -0.01 -18.00
N PHE A 25 8.17 -0.51 -19.24
CA PHE A 25 7.85 0.33 -20.40
C PHE A 25 6.47 0.97 -20.29
N MET A 26 5.47 0.25 -19.78
CA MET A 26 4.14 0.81 -19.52
C MET A 26 4.20 1.97 -18.53
N LEU A 27 4.88 1.79 -17.40
CA LEU A 27 5.02 2.82 -16.37
C LEU A 27 5.80 4.03 -16.89
N PHE A 28 6.93 3.77 -17.57
CA PHE A 28 7.74 4.82 -18.17
C PHE A 28 6.94 5.62 -19.23
N GLY A 29 6.21 4.93 -20.11
CA GLY A 29 5.33 5.57 -21.08
C GLY A 29 4.22 6.41 -20.45
N ALA A 30 3.67 5.94 -19.30
CA ALA A 30 2.66 6.69 -18.56
C ALA A 30 3.23 7.96 -17.89
N LEU A 31 4.48 7.91 -17.40
CA LEU A 31 5.07 8.99 -16.59
C LEU A 31 5.85 10.02 -17.44
N VAL A 32 6.53 9.61 -18.51
CA VAL A 32 7.45 10.45 -19.33
C VAL A 32 6.71 11.29 -20.38
N GLY A 33 5.41 11.42 -20.36
CA GLY A 33 4.69 12.33 -21.24
C GLY A 33 4.59 13.75 -20.69
N LYS A 34 4.51 14.78 -21.58
CA LYS A 34 4.23 16.17 -21.16
C LYS A 34 2.95 16.18 -20.33
N PRO A 35 3.00 16.42 -18.99
CA PRO A 35 1.82 16.38 -18.14
C PRO A 35 0.91 17.53 -18.51
N GLN A 36 -0.22 17.23 -19.12
CA GLN A 36 -1.29 18.22 -19.31
C GLN A 36 -2.08 18.36 -17.99
N ILE A 37 -1.41 18.90 -16.96
CA ILE A 37 -1.90 18.97 -15.59
C ILE A 37 -3.32 19.53 -15.53
N ARG A 38 -3.61 20.62 -16.24
CA ARG A 38 -4.94 21.24 -16.27
C ARG A 38 -6.05 20.32 -16.82
N LYS A 39 -5.75 19.46 -17.82
CA LYS A 39 -6.74 18.55 -18.41
C LYS A 39 -6.92 17.27 -17.60
N HIS A 40 -5.88 16.81 -16.87
CA HIS A 40 -5.92 15.57 -16.13
C HIS A 40 -6.24 15.76 -14.64
N PHE A 41 -6.24 17.01 -14.14
CA PHE A 41 -6.53 17.31 -12.74
C PHE A 41 -7.91 16.81 -12.26
N PRO A 42 -9.02 17.03 -13.01
CA PRO A 42 -10.31 16.47 -12.59
C PRO A 42 -10.33 14.95 -12.52
N LEU A 43 -9.58 14.28 -13.42
CA LEU A 43 -9.44 12.82 -13.39
C LEU A 43 -8.64 12.35 -12.17
N LEU A 44 -7.56 13.06 -11.83
CA LEU A 44 -6.77 12.78 -10.63
C LEU A 44 -7.63 12.90 -9.37
N VAL A 45 -8.39 13.99 -9.23
CA VAL A 45 -9.28 14.21 -8.08
C VAL A 45 -10.34 13.12 -7.97
N LYS A 46 -10.93 12.72 -9.11
CA LYS A 46 -11.88 11.60 -9.13
C LYS A 46 -11.23 10.30 -8.68
N GLN A 47 -10.02 10.01 -9.13
CA GLN A 47 -9.29 8.81 -8.73
C GLN A 47 -8.83 8.86 -7.27
N LEU A 48 -8.43 10.03 -6.77
CA LEU A 48 -8.15 10.22 -5.34
C LEU A 48 -9.38 9.94 -4.47
N HIS A 49 -10.55 10.35 -4.90
CA HIS A 49 -11.80 10.02 -4.20
C HIS A 49 -12.05 8.51 -4.17
N VAL A 50 -11.91 7.83 -5.30
CA VAL A 50 -12.15 6.37 -5.41
C VAL A 50 -11.11 5.57 -4.62
N LEU A 51 -9.82 5.91 -4.73
CA LEU A 51 -8.75 5.16 -4.08
C LEU A 51 -8.54 5.56 -2.62
N GLY A 52 -8.66 6.85 -2.32
CA GLY A 52 -8.45 7.40 -0.98
C GLY A 52 -9.72 7.34 -0.13
N VAL A 53 -10.72 8.17 -0.46
CA VAL A 53 -11.89 8.36 0.40
C VAL A 53 -12.69 7.08 0.60
N GLN A 54 -12.92 6.32 -0.46
CA GLN A 54 -13.64 5.05 -0.33
C GLN A 54 -12.87 3.94 0.40
N SER A 55 -11.55 4.10 0.62
CA SER A 55 -10.73 3.19 1.43
C SER A 55 -10.63 3.63 2.89
N LEU A 56 -11.02 4.87 3.22
CA LEU A 56 -10.88 5.43 4.56
C LEU A 56 -11.52 4.54 5.63
N LEU A 57 -12.77 4.14 5.44
CA LEU A 57 -13.50 3.40 6.48
C LEU A 57 -12.79 2.11 6.90
N ILE A 58 -12.38 1.30 5.92
CA ILE A 58 -11.71 0.02 6.23
C ILE A 58 -10.34 0.26 6.88
N ILE A 59 -9.61 1.29 6.43
CA ILE A 59 -8.28 1.61 6.94
C ILE A 59 -8.36 2.15 8.38
N LEU A 60 -9.28 3.08 8.65
CA LEU A 60 -9.46 3.64 9.99
C LEU A 60 -9.93 2.59 11.00
N LEU A 61 -10.93 1.77 10.65
CA LEU A 61 -11.41 0.69 11.52
C LEU A 61 -10.33 -0.36 11.76
N SER A 62 -9.58 -0.75 10.74
CA SER A 62 -8.50 -1.71 10.89
C SER A 62 -7.36 -1.14 11.74
N GLY A 63 -6.98 0.12 11.55
CA GLY A 63 -6.00 0.80 12.37
C GLY A 63 -6.41 0.84 13.84
N LEU A 64 -7.67 1.22 14.11
CA LEU A 64 -8.23 1.22 15.45
C LEU A 64 -8.12 -0.15 16.13
N PHE A 65 -8.60 -1.21 15.48
CA PHE A 65 -8.59 -2.55 16.06
C PHE A 65 -7.17 -3.09 16.25
N ILE A 66 -6.26 -2.86 15.30
CA ILE A 66 -4.86 -3.27 15.43
C ILE A 66 -4.21 -2.50 16.59
N GLY A 67 -4.47 -1.20 16.71
CA GLY A 67 -4.00 -0.41 17.84
C GLY A 67 -4.53 -0.91 19.20
N MET A 68 -5.82 -1.25 19.28
CA MET A 68 -6.42 -1.85 20.49
C MET A 68 -5.77 -3.19 20.84
N VAL A 69 -5.51 -4.05 19.86
CA VAL A 69 -4.84 -5.34 20.08
C VAL A 69 -3.41 -5.12 20.56
N LEU A 70 -2.67 -4.20 19.95
CA LEU A 70 -1.30 -3.84 20.39
C LEU A 70 -1.30 -3.28 21.82
N GLY A 71 -2.25 -2.40 22.13
CA GLY A 71 -2.41 -1.88 23.49
C GLY A 71 -2.66 -2.98 24.51
N LEU A 72 -3.54 -3.94 24.18
CA LEU A 72 -3.85 -5.07 25.06
C LEU A 72 -2.65 -6.00 25.23
N GLN A 73 -2.06 -6.45 24.13
CA GLN A 73 -0.91 -7.37 24.16
C GLN A 73 0.33 -6.71 24.76
N GLY A 74 0.60 -5.44 24.39
CA GLY A 74 1.69 -4.68 24.97
C GLY A 74 1.54 -4.52 26.47
N TYR A 75 0.35 -4.22 26.97
CA TYR A 75 0.08 -4.14 28.40
C TYR A 75 0.38 -5.45 29.12
N VAL A 76 -0.17 -6.58 28.61
CA VAL A 76 0.06 -7.90 29.22
C VAL A 76 1.53 -8.23 29.34
N VAL A 77 2.32 -7.95 28.30
CA VAL A 77 3.78 -8.21 28.34
C VAL A 77 4.50 -7.24 29.28
N LEU A 78 4.16 -5.95 29.27
CA LEU A 78 4.87 -4.94 30.04
C LEU A 78 4.59 -5.02 31.56
N VAL A 79 3.43 -5.50 31.95
CA VAL A 79 3.08 -5.71 33.37
C VAL A 79 4.03 -6.71 34.04
N ASP A 80 4.40 -7.78 33.35
CA ASP A 80 5.34 -8.79 33.88
C ASP A 80 6.74 -8.21 34.19
N PHE A 81 7.08 -7.09 33.54
CA PHE A 81 8.34 -6.37 33.75
C PHE A 81 8.18 -5.09 34.59
N SER A 82 6.99 -4.81 35.13
CA SER A 82 6.66 -3.54 35.82
C SER A 82 7.01 -2.30 35.00
N ALA A 83 6.76 -2.37 33.69
CA ALA A 83 7.12 -1.32 32.70
C ALA A 83 5.89 -0.78 31.94
N GLU A 84 4.70 -0.77 32.57
CA GLU A 84 3.41 -0.37 31.97
C GLU A 84 3.44 1.05 31.42
N THR A 85 4.25 1.93 32.03
CA THR A 85 4.44 3.31 31.59
C THR A 85 5.04 3.42 30.18
N SER A 86 5.74 2.38 29.71
CA SER A 86 6.31 2.33 28.36
C SER A 86 5.33 1.87 27.28
N LEU A 87 4.07 1.61 27.62
CA LEU A 87 3.06 1.11 26.68
C LEU A 87 2.85 2.08 25.50
N GLY A 88 2.78 3.38 25.77
CA GLY A 88 2.61 4.39 24.72
C GLY A 88 3.74 4.39 23.67
N GLN A 89 4.99 4.25 24.15
CA GLN A 89 6.15 4.10 23.27
C GLN A 89 6.07 2.84 22.40
N LEU A 90 5.76 1.70 23.01
CA LEU A 90 5.67 0.42 22.29
C LEU A 90 4.62 0.47 21.19
N VAL A 91 3.42 0.95 21.51
CA VAL A 91 2.32 1.06 20.54
C VAL A 91 2.68 2.01 19.41
N ALA A 92 3.19 3.20 19.72
CA ALA A 92 3.50 4.21 18.72
C ALA A 92 4.63 3.76 17.78
N LEU A 93 5.75 3.27 18.31
CA LEU A 93 6.87 2.85 17.49
C LEU A 93 6.55 1.61 16.64
N SER A 94 5.78 0.66 17.18
CA SER A 94 5.35 -0.53 16.41
C SER A 94 4.46 -0.12 15.23
N LEU A 95 3.56 0.84 15.43
CA LEU A 95 2.70 1.34 14.36
C LEU A 95 3.47 2.17 13.35
N LEU A 96 4.24 3.16 13.79
CA LEU A 96 4.98 4.06 12.91
C LEU A 96 6.02 3.33 12.03
N ARG A 97 6.76 2.41 12.64
CA ARG A 97 7.89 1.78 11.93
C ARG A 97 7.48 0.62 11.04
N GLU A 98 6.44 -0.15 11.41
CA GLU A 98 6.11 -1.40 10.74
C GLU A 98 4.64 -1.51 10.38
N LEU A 99 3.75 -1.60 11.37
CA LEU A 99 2.36 -2.00 11.16
C LEU A 99 1.53 -0.96 10.41
N GLY A 100 1.81 0.32 10.57
CA GLY A 100 1.14 1.41 9.86
C GLY A 100 1.33 1.32 8.34
N PRO A 101 2.56 1.41 7.85
CA PRO A 101 2.84 1.32 6.42
C PRO A 101 2.42 -0.02 5.81
N VAL A 102 2.82 -1.14 6.45
CA VAL A 102 2.53 -2.50 5.94
C VAL A 102 1.04 -2.80 5.98
N GLY A 103 0.38 -2.57 7.12
CA GLY A 103 -1.05 -2.84 7.27
C GLY A 103 -1.88 -2.05 6.27
N THR A 104 -1.56 -0.76 6.10
CA THR A 104 -2.21 0.08 5.09
C THR A 104 -1.96 -0.43 3.68
N ALA A 105 -0.72 -0.83 3.36
CA ALA A 105 -0.36 -1.33 2.03
C ALA A 105 -1.12 -2.60 1.66
N LEU A 106 -1.24 -3.55 2.59
CA LEU A 106 -1.96 -4.80 2.38
C LEU A 106 -3.47 -4.56 2.19
N LEU A 107 -4.08 -3.72 3.02
CA LEU A 107 -5.48 -3.33 2.90
C LEU A 107 -5.75 -2.56 1.61
N PHE A 108 -4.85 -1.65 1.25
CA PHE A 108 -4.93 -0.88 0.01
C PHE A 108 -4.78 -1.78 -1.22
N ALA A 109 -3.86 -2.75 -1.20
CA ALA A 109 -3.71 -3.74 -2.26
C ALA A 109 -4.98 -4.60 -2.43
N GLY A 110 -5.55 -5.05 -1.32
CA GLY A 110 -6.77 -5.85 -1.30
C GLY A 110 -7.99 -5.11 -1.84
N ARG A 111 -8.19 -3.84 -1.45
CA ARG A 111 -9.36 -3.06 -1.83
C ARG A 111 -9.13 -2.20 -3.07
N ALA A 112 -8.17 -1.27 -3.01
CA ALA A 112 -7.93 -0.31 -4.09
C ALA A 112 -7.16 -0.95 -5.26
N GLY A 113 -6.17 -1.80 -4.97
CA GLY A 113 -5.40 -2.50 -5.99
C GLY A 113 -6.27 -3.45 -6.82
N SER A 114 -7.11 -4.26 -6.19
CA SER A 114 -8.05 -5.14 -6.88
C SER A 114 -9.07 -4.36 -7.71
N ALA A 115 -9.61 -3.25 -7.17
CA ALA A 115 -10.56 -2.39 -7.88
C ALA A 115 -9.93 -1.75 -9.13
N LEU A 116 -8.69 -1.23 -9.02
CA LEU A 116 -7.94 -0.69 -10.16
C LEU A 116 -7.72 -1.74 -11.26
N THR A 117 -7.31 -2.93 -10.87
CA THR A 117 -7.09 -4.05 -11.80
C THR A 117 -8.38 -4.42 -12.53
N ALA A 118 -9.49 -4.52 -11.79
CA ALA A 118 -10.80 -4.84 -12.34
C ALA A 118 -11.30 -3.74 -13.29
N GLU A 119 -11.17 -2.47 -12.90
CA GLU A 119 -11.60 -1.33 -13.72
C GLU A 119 -10.87 -1.28 -15.06
N ILE A 120 -9.52 -1.40 -15.04
CA ILE A 120 -8.72 -1.38 -16.27
C ILE A 120 -9.01 -2.62 -17.13
N GLY A 121 -9.11 -3.80 -16.51
CA GLY A 121 -9.48 -5.02 -17.19
C GLY A 121 -10.85 -4.94 -17.87
N LEU A 122 -11.83 -4.32 -17.20
CA LEU A 122 -13.15 -4.07 -17.78
C LEU A 122 -13.08 -3.07 -18.94
N MET A 123 -12.33 -1.97 -18.80
CA MET A 123 -12.12 -1.02 -19.90
C MET A 123 -11.49 -1.69 -21.12
N LYS A 124 -10.62 -2.67 -20.91
CA LYS A 124 -10.03 -3.48 -21.97
C LYS A 124 -11.06 -4.44 -22.60
N ALA A 125 -11.84 -5.12 -21.79
CA ALA A 125 -12.85 -6.07 -22.25
C ALA A 125 -14.01 -5.41 -23.04
N THR A 126 -14.31 -4.15 -22.73
CA THR A 126 -15.30 -3.33 -23.43
C THR A 126 -14.71 -2.47 -24.55
N GLU A 127 -13.48 -2.75 -24.98
CA GLU A 127 -12.76 -2.06 -26.07
C GLU A 127 -12.59 -0.54 -25.87
N GLN A 128 -12.78 -0.03 -24.65
CA GLN A 128 -12.61 1.41 -24.38
C GLN A 128 -11.15 1.86 -24.58
N LEU A 129 -10.17 1.01 -24.26
CA LEU A 129 -8.76 1.34 -24.47
C LEU A 129 -8.43 1.44 -25.96
N SER A 130 -8.91 0.48 -26.78
CA SER A 130 -8.74 0.48 -28.24
C SER A 130 -9.47 1.65 -28.91
N SER A 131 -10.65 2.04 -28.39
CA SER A 131 -11.38 3.20 -28.87
C SER A 131 -10.61 4.50 -28.65
N LEU A 132 -9.90 4.64 -27.51
CA LEU A 132 -9.01 5.79 -27.26
C LEU A 132 -7.86 5.84 -28.28
N GLU A 133 -7.25 4.70 -28.58
CA GLU A 133 -6.16 4.60 -29.58
C GLU A 133 -6.65 5.01 -30.98
N MET A 134 -7.84 4.55 -31.39
CA MET A 134 -8.44 4.97 -32.66
C MET A 134 -8.72 6.47 -32.74
N MET A 135 -8.97 7.12 -31.60
CA MET A 135 -9.11 8.58 -31.51
C MET A 135 -7.75 9.31 -31.38
N ALA A 136 -6.63 8.64 -31.58
CA ALA A 136 -5.28 9.15 -31.38
C ALA A 136 -5.00 9.68 -29.96
N VAL A 137 -5.69 9.13 -28.95
CA VAL A 137 -5.48 9.42 -27.53
C VAL A 137 -4.71 8.28 -26.89
N ASP A 138 -3.55 8.56 -26.33
CA ASP A 138 -2.71 7.58 -25.65
C ASP A 138 -3.39 7.09 -24.35
N PRO A 139 -3.80 5.79 -24.27
CA PRO A 139 -4.46 5.24 -23.09
C PRO A 139 -3.56 5.25 -21.86
N LEU A 140 -2.24 5.11 -22.01
CA LEU A 140 -1.31 5.12 -20.88
C LEU A 140 -1.34 6.48 -20.17
N ARG A 141 -1.37 7.56 -20.92
CA ARG A 141 -1.42 8.92 -20.36
C ARG A 141 -2.79 9.31 -19.86
N ARG A 142 -3.85 8.85 -20.51
CA ARG A 142 -5.22 9.24 -20.18
C ARG A 142 -5.82 8.41 -19.04
N VAL A 143 -5.47 7.11 -18.97
CA VAL A 143 -6.07 6.14 -18.04
C VAL A 143 -5.09 5.75 -16.93
N ILE A 144 -3.86 5.36 -17.27
CA ILE A 144 -2.90 4.80 -16.32
C ILE A 144 -2.26 5.89 -15.45
N ALA A 145 -1.75 6.96 -16.05
CA ALA A 145 -1.02 7.99 -15.33
C ALA A 145 -1.85 8.67 -14.20
N PRO A 146 -3.10 9.11 -14.39
CA PRO A 146 -3.88 9.71 -13.30
C PRO A 146 -4.13 8.75 -12.13
N ARG A 147 -4.34 7.46 -12.43
CA ARG A 147 -4.54 6.42 -11.42
C ARG A 147 -3.27 6.14 -10.63
N PHE A 148 -2.12 6.13 -11.31
CA PHE A 148 -0.83 5.96 -10.65
C PHE A 148 -0.56 7.09 -9.64
N TRP A 149 -0.69 8.34 -10.07
CA TRP A 149 -0.49 9.49 -9.19
C TRP A 149 -1.50 9.57 -8.05
N ALA A 150 -2.76 9.22 -8.31
CA ALA A 150 -3.78 9.17 -7.26
C ALA A 150 -3.44 8.14 -6.18
N GLY A 151 -3.01 6.93 -6.56
CA GLY A 151 -2.60 5.91 -5.61
C GLY A 151 -1.34 6.29 -4.84
N LEU A 152 -0.36 6.90 -5.53
CA LEU A 152 0.88 7.38 -4.91
C LEU A 152 0.64 8.46 -3.85
N ILE A 153 -0.36 9.31 -4.03
CA ILE A 153 -0.73 10.36 -3.06
C ILE A 153 -1.63 9.79 -1.96
N ALA A 154 -2.62 8.96 -2.33
CA ALA A 154 -3.61 8.46 -1.38
C ALA A 154 -3.00 7.55 -0.31
N MET A 155 -2.14 6.63 -0.69
CA MET A 155 -1.64 5.60 0.21
C MET A 155 -0.80 6.13 1.38
N PRO A 156 0.18 7.06 1.20
CA PRO A 156 0.91 7.63 2.33
C PRO A 156 0.01 8.39 3.32
N ILE A 157 -0.98 9.11 2.80
CA ILE A 157 -1.96 9.80 3.65
C ILE A 157 -2.77 8.81 4.47
N LEU A 158 -3.21 7.71 3.83
CA LEU A 158 -3.96 6.65 4.50
C LEU A 158 -3.11 5.91 5.55
N ALA A 159 -1.79 5.75 5.32
CA ALA A 159 -0.87 5.15 6.30
C ALA A 159 -0.76 6.02 7.57
N LEU A 160 -0.55 7.32 7.41
CA LEU A 160 -0.51 8.25 8.54
C LEU A 160 -1.84 8.26 9.32
N LEU A 161 -2.97 8.21 8.64
CA LEU A 161 -4.28 8.13 9.29
C LEU A 161 -4.48 6.80 10.03
N PHE A 162 -4.04 5.68 9.44
CA PHE A 162 -4.06 4.36 10.08
C PHE A 162 -3.27 4.38 11.39
N THR A 163 -2.04 4.90 11.36
CA THR A 163 -1.16 4.99 12.53
C THR A 163 -1.74 5.92 13.59
N ALA A 164 -2.24 7.09 13.22
CA ALA A 164 -2.83 8.03 14.17
C ALA A 164 -4.04 7.42 14.91
N ILE A 165 -4.95 6.79 14.19
CA ILE A 165 -6.11 6.11 14.77
C ILE A 165 -5.69 4.85 15.55
N GLY A 166 -4.64 4.15 15.10
CA GLY A 166 -4.10 2.99 15.81
C GLY A 166 -3.51 3.37 17.16
N ILE A 167 -2.75 4.47 17.23
CA ILE A 167 -2.22 4.99 18.51
C ILE A 167 -3.38 5.35 19.46
N TRP A 168 -4.43 5.99 18.94
CA TRP A 168 -5.62 6.30 19.73
C TRP A 168 -6.33 5.02 20.21
N GLY A 169 -6.43 3.99 19.36
CA GLY A 169 -6.96 2.67 19.76
C GLY A 169 -6.15 2.01 20.87
N GLY A 170 -4.80 2.11 20.80
CA GLY A 170 -3.91 1.64 21.86
C GLY A 170 -4.10 2.40 23.17
N ALA A 171 -4.33 3.71 23.10
CA ALA A 171 -4.63 4.53 24.27
C ALA A 171 -5.98 4.17 24.91
N LEU A 172 -7.04 3.93 24.12
CA LEU A 172 -8.34 3.48 24.63
C LEU A 172 -8.21 2.21 25.48
N VAL A 173 -7.40 1.25 25.05
CA VAL A 173 -7.22 0.03 25.83
C VAL A 173 -6.24 0.22 26.98
N GLY A 174 -5.10 0.88 26.74
CA GLY A 174 -4.05 1.06 27.75
C GLY A 174 -4.49 1.99 28.89
N VAL A 175 -5.06 3.14 28.57
CA VAL A 175 -5.44 4.15 29.55
C VAL A 175 -6.83 3.86 30.11
N ASP A 176 -7.87 3.81 29.25
CA ASP A 176 -9.26 3.77 29.73
C ASP A 176 -9.64 2.39 30.25
N TRP A 177 -9.06 1.33 29.71
CA TRP A 177 -9.46 -0.05 30.09
C TRP A 177 -8.51 -0.69 31.10
N LYS A 178 -7.20 -0.48 30.95
CA LYS A 178 -6.17 -1.09 31.81
C LYS A 178 -5.68 -0.17 32.92
N GLY A 179 -6.04 1.12 32.89
CA GLY A 179 -5.74 2.08 33.95
C GLY A 179 -4.29 2.59 33.96
N VAL A 180 -3.57 2.48 32.84
CA VAL A 180 -2.26 3.11 32.69
C VAL A 180 -2.46 4.62 32.80
N ASP A 181 -1.57 5.30 33.55
CA ASP A 181 -1.64 6.75 33.68
C ASP A 181 -1.55 7.47 32.33
N ALA A 182 -2.58 8.26 32.01
CA ALA A 182 -2.67 8.97 30.74
C ALA A 182 -1.48 9.92 30.51
N GLY A 183 -1.04 10.60 31.57
CA GLY A 183 0.08 11.51 31.51
C GLY A 183 1.37 10.79 31.11
N SER A 184 1.65 9.63 31.71
CA SER A 184 2.81 8.82 31.40
C SER A 184 2.71 8.21 29.99
N PHE A 185 1.54 7.71 29.58
CA PHE A 185 1.33 7.16 28.25
C PHE A 185 1.74 8.15 27.14
N TRP A 186 1.16 9.35 27.20
CA TRP A 186 1.41 10.36 26.16
C TRP A 186 2.81 10.98 26.28
N SER A 187 3.32 11.25 27.48
CA SER A 187 4.65 11.88 27.65
C SER A 187 5.79 10.94 27.24
N VAL A 188 5.73 9.67 27.63
CA VAL A 188 6.74 8.67 27.22
C VAL A 188 6.69 8.43 25.72
N MET A 189 5.49 8.36 25.13
CA MET A 189 5.33 8.25 23.67
C MET A 189 5.96 9.44 22.95
N GLN A 190 5.65 10.69 23.36
CA GLN A 190 6.16 11.90 22.70
C GLN A 190 7.68 12.03 22.83
N ASN A 191 8.26 11.59 23.93
CA ASN A 191 9.71 11.59 24.12
C ASN A 191 10.42 10.50 23.28
N ALA A 192 9.75 9.39 23.02
CA ALA A 192 10.32 8.26 22.27
C ALA A 192 10.18 8.41 20.75
N VAL A 193 9.13 9.09 20.28
CA VAL A 193 8.87 9.27 18.84
C VAL A 193 9.60 10.51 18.33
N SER A 194 10.50 10.30 17.38
CA SER A 194 11.18 11.38 16.67
C SER A 194 10.41 11.77 15.42
N TRP A 195 9.99 13.04 15.33
CA TRP A 195 9.28 13.55 14.15
C TRP A 195 10.07 13.35 12.85
N SER A 196 11.35 13.73 12.85
CA SER A 196 12.21 13.68 11.66
C SER A 196 12.70 12.27 11.32
N TYR A 197 12.61 11.31 12.24
CA TYR A 197 13.10 9.96 11.99
C TYR A 197 11.95 8.97 11.80
N ASP A 198 11.02 8.89 12.74
CA ASP A 198 9.98 7.87 12.71
C ASP A 198 8.87 8.20 11.71
N ILE A 199 8.33 9.43 11.74
CA ILE A 199 7.23 9.84 10.85
C ILE A 199 7.70 9.99 9.40
N LEU A 200 8.91 10.53 9.20
CA LEU A 200 9.47 10.63 7.84
C LEU A 200 9.76 9.25 7.25
N ASN A 201 10.27 8.31 8.04
CA ASN A 201 10.51 6.94 7.60
C ASN A 201 9.20 6.21 7.28
N GLU A 202 8.14 6.38 8.09
CA GLU A 202 6.80 5.88 7.77
C GLU A 202 6.32 6.40 6.42
N PHE A 203 6.43 7.72 6.20
CA PHE A 203 6.03 8.34 4.94
C PHE A 203 6.84 7.80 3.75
N ILE A 204 8.16 7.69 3.88
CA ILE A 204 9.03 7.15 2.82
C ILE A 204 8.68 5.70 2.53
N LYS A 205 8.54 4.83 3.55
CA LYS A 205 8.11 3.44 3.38
C LYS A 205 6.78 3.34 2.63
N SER A 206 5.80 4.14 3.05
CA SER A 206 4.47 4.13 2.43
C SER A 206 4.49 4.59 0.96
N VAL A 207 5.37 5.52 0.58
CA VAL A 207 5.59 5.91 -0.83
C VAL A 207 6.15 4.76 -1.65
N PHE A 208 7.16 4.04 -1.15
CA PHE A 208 7.70 2.86 -1.84
C PHE A 208 6.64 1.76 -2.01
N PHE A 209 5.84 1.51 -0.98
CA PHE A 209 4.73 0.55 -1.06
C PHE A 209 3.65 1.01 -2.03
N ALA A 210 3.32 2.31 -2.06
CA ALA A 210 2.39 2.87 -3.03
C ALA A 210 2.85 2.64 -4.47
N ILE A 211 4.13 2.92 -4.76
CA ILE A 211 4.71 2.67 -6.09
C ILE A 211 4.54 1.19 -6.46
N ALA A 212 4.92 0.28 -5.57
CA ALA A 212 4.86 -1.16 -5.84
C ALA A 212 3.43 -1.66 -6.05
N VAL A 213 2.51 -1.35 -5.13
CA VAL A 213 1.13 -1.83 -5.18
C VAL A 213 0.39 -1.29 -6.39
N VAL A 214 0.48 0.02 -6.62
CA VAL A 214 -0.23 0.67 -7.74
C VAL A 214 0.33 0.22 -9.07
N TRP A 215 1.66 0.10 -9.19
CA TRP A 215 2.29 -0.40 -10.41
C TRP A 215 1.83 -1.83 -10.75
N ILE A 216 1.85 -2.75 -9.77
CA ILE A 216 1.39 -4.12 -9.95
C ILE A 216 -0.08 -4.16 -10.37
N ALA A 217 -0.93 -3.36 -9.71
CA ALA A 217 -2.36 -3.30 -10.00
C ALA A 217 -2.65 -2.81 -11.43
N LEU A 218 -2.01 -1.72 -11.83
CA LEU A 218 -2.17 -1.14 -13.16
C LEU A 218 -1.68 -2.09 -14.26
N PHE A 219 -0.52 -2.73 -14.03
CA PHE A 219 0.04 -3.67 -15.00
C PHE A 219 -0.83 -4.91 -15.17
N ASN A 220 -1.25 -5.54 -14.07
CA ASN A 220 -2.11 -6.72 -14.13
C ASN A 220 -3.46 -6.43 -14.80
N GLY A 221 -4.04 -5.25 -14.56
CA GLY A 221 -5.25 -4.82 -15.24
C GLY A 221 -5.07 -4.59 -16.73
N TYR A 222 -3.96 -3.97 -17.12
CA TYR A 222 -3.65 -3.70 -18.53
C TYR A 222 -3.27 -4.98 -19.31
N ASP A 223 -2.54 -5.90 -18.69
CA ASP A 223 -2.03 -7.14 -19.31
C ASP A 223 -3.03 -8.32 -19.23
N CYS A 224 -4.17 -8.17 -18.55
CA CYS A 224 -5.15 -9.25 -18.37
C CYS A 224 -5.80 -9.68 -19.69
N ILE A 225 -6.28 -10.93 -19.73
CA ILE A 225 -7.14 -11.42 -20.81
C ILE A 225 -8.50 -10.71 -20.67
N PRO A 226 -9.07 -10.13 -21.75
CA PRO A 226 -10.30 -9.34 -21.69
C PRO A 226 -11.55 -10.22 -21.58
N THR A 227 -11.62 -11.04 -20.54
CA THR A 227 -12.76 -11.91 -20.20
C THR A 227 -13.04 -11.78 -18.71
N SER A 228 -14.26 -12.13 -18.26
CA SER A 228 -14.61 -12.07 -16.84
C SER A 228 -13.67 -12.93 -15.98
N ASP A 229 -13.34 -14.13 -16.45
CA ASP A 229 -12.37 -15.03 -15.80
C ASP A 229 -10.97 -14.44 -15.76
N GLY A 230 -10.50 -13.82 -16.86
CA GLY A 230 -9.19 -13.20 -16.94
C GLY A 230 -9.08 -12.01 -15.99
N ILE A 231 -10.12 -11.19 -15.85
CA ILE A 231 -10.18 -10.08 -14.90
C ILE A 231 -10.17 -10.60 -13.46
N SER A 232 -10.96 -11.61 -13.14
CA SER A 232 -11.01 -12.25 -11.82
C SER A 232 -9.63 -12.80 -11.41
N GLN A 233 -8.96 -13.51 -12.32
CA GLN A 233 -7.60 -14.01 -12.08
C GLN A 233 -6.59 -12.89 -11.92
N ALA A 234 -6.68 -11.81 -12.70
CA ALA A 234 -5.80 -10.66 -12.62
C ALA A 234 -5.95 -9.92 -11.28
N THR A 235 -7.18 -9.75 -10.77
CA THR A 235 -7.43 -9.14 -9.46
C THR A 235 -6.83 -9.97 -8.32
N THR A 236 -7.02 -11.27 -8.33
CA THR A 236 -6.41 -12.18 -7.34
C THR A 236 -4.89 -12.13 -7.40
N ARG A 237 -4.31 -12.19 -8.60
CA ARG A 237 -2.84 -12.07 -8.79
C ARG A 237 -2.32 -10.73 -8.29
N THR A 238 -3.05 -9.65 -8.49
CA THR A 238 -2.67 -8.31 -8.01
C THR A 238 -2.52 -8.31 -6.50
N VAL A 239 -3.50 -8.81 -5.76
CA VAL A 239 -3.44 -8.85 -4.30
C VAL A 239 -2.26 -9.70 -3.83
N VAL A 240 -2.11 -10.91 -4.38
CA VAL A 240 -1.02 -11.84 -3.99
C VAL A 240 0.36 -11.25 -4.30
N HIS A 241 0.58 -10.77 -5.53
CA HIS A 241 1.88 -10.22 -5.91
C HIS A 241 2.20 -8.94 -5.14
N ALA A 242 1.23 -8.04 -4.97
CA ALA A 242 1.42 -6.81 -4.22
C ALA A 242 1.75 -7.10 -2.75
N SER A 243 1.04 -8.02 -2.11
CA SER A 243 1.31 -8.41 -0.71
C SER A 243 2.70 -9.00 -0.53
N LEU A 244 3.13 -9.90 -1.42
CA LEU A 244 4.48 -10.48 -1.35
C LEU A 244 5.57 -9.43 -1.57
N VAL A 245 5.37 -8.53 -2.53
CA VAL A 245 6.35 -7.46 -2.80
C VAL A 245 6.40 -6.46 -1.64
N VAL A 246 5.26 -6.09 -1.05
CA VAL A 246 5.21 -5.22 0.12
C VAL A 246 5.98 -5.84 1.29
N LEU A 247 5.72 -7.11 1.63
CA LEU A 247 6.43 -7.78 2.73
C LEU A 247 7.94 -7.91 2.48
N GLY A 248 8.34 -8.20 1.22
CA GLY A 248 9.76 -8.24 0.86
C GLY A 248 10.43 -6.87 0.91
N LEU A 249 9.76 -5.83 0.40
CA LEU A 249 10.25 -4.45 0.47
C LEU A 249 10.30 -3.94 1.91
N ASP A 250 9.33 -4.32 2.75
CA ASP A 250 9.32 -3.93 4.15
C ASP A 250 10.59 -4.39 4.87
N PHE A 251 10.93 -5.67 4.73
CA PHE A 251 12.16 -6.22 5.31
C PHE A 251 13.41 -5.46 4.83
N ILE A 252 13.51 -5.19 3.52
CA ILE A 252 14.65 -4.48 2.95
C ILE A 252 14.74 -3.04 3.47
N LEU A 253 13.61 -2.32 3.46
CA LEU A 253 13.56 -0.93 3.91
C LEU A 253 13.83 -0.82 5.40
N THR A 254 13.28 -1.72 6.22
CA THR A 254 13.57 -1.77 7.66
C THR A 254 15.04 -2.03 7.93
N ALA A 255 15.65 -2.99 7.22
CA ALA A 255 17.08 -3.29 7.37
C ALA A 255 17.97 -2.09 6.98
N ILE A 256 17.59 -1.32 5.97
CA ILE A 256 18.36 -0.13 5.54
C ILE A 256 18.13 1.05 6.49
N MET A 257 16.88 1.27 6.93
CA MET A 257 16.52 2.46 7.71
C MET A 257 16.83 2.31 9.20
N PHE A 258 16.74 1.09 9.74
CA PHE A 258 16.87 0.83 11.18
C PHE A 258 18.01 -0.15 11.53
N GLY A 259 18.62 -0.83 10.55
CA GLY A 259 19.68 -1.82 10.76
C GLY A 259 21.10 -1.24 10.79
N ALA A 260 21.27 0.06 10.59
CA ALA A 260 22.59 0.71 10.58
C ALA A 260 22.89 1.49 11.87
N GLY A 261 22.14 1.23 12.96
CA GLY A 261 22.30 1.84 14.29
C GLY A 261 22.95 0.93 15.30
#